data_6d506ff35d8086f6600f4c8e4c0e23f1
#
_entry.id   6d506ff35d8086f6600f4c8e4c0e23f1
#
_cell.length_a   1.000
_cell.length_b   1.000
_cell.length_c   1.000
_cell.angle_alpha   90.00
_cell.angle_beta   90.00
_cell.angle_gamma   90.00
#
_symmetry.space_group_name_H-M   'P 1'
#
loop_
_entity.id
_entity.type
_entity.pdbx_description
1 polymer ?
#
loop_
_entity_poly.entity_id
_entity_poly.type
_entity_poly.pdbx_seq_one_letter_code
_entity_poly.pdbx_strand_id
1 'polypeptide(L)'
;MIIITPRYTIIEDGAIKKLEEILKKLNLKNPLIVTGRNTKKFCKFSFDMIYYDEILTSEINKQNYIEYDCIIGIGGGKAIDTGKYLAYKLKIPFISVPTTASNDGIASPIVSIRQPSFMADAPMAIIADTEIIKKSPKRLLSAGMGDIVSNITAVLDWKLAHKEKGEKYSESSAIFSKTIAKELINYVLNSNLSEYHSKLVKALVGSGIAIAIANSSRPASGSEHLFSHALDKLKEEYSLEVNSLHGEQCGIGTIMMSYLHEKENKNLSGLHEKIKMSLKKVNAPTTAKELGFDEDIIIEALSIAHKIRDRWTILRDGLSRKEARRLAEETGVI
;
A
#
# COMPACT_ATOMS: atom_id res chain seq x y z
N MET A 1 -6.80 -21.91 10.96
CA MET A 1 -6.29 -20.70 10.31
C MET A 1 -4.80 -20.59 10.64
N ILE A 2 -3.94 -20.36 9.65
CA ILE A 2 -2.50 -20.10 9.84
C ILE A 2 -2.31 -18.60 9.61
N ILE A 3 -1.63 -17.92 10.52
CA ILE A 3 -1.29 -16.50 10.42
C ILE A 3 0.23 -16.39 10.39
N ILE A 4 0.77 -15.82 9.32
CA ILE A 4 2.20 -15.56 9.18
C ILE A 4 2.41 -14.05 9.26
N THR A 5 3.13 -13.61 10.28
CA THR A 5 3.48 -12.20 10.51
C THR A 5 4.99 -12.05 10.67
N PRO A 6 5.53 -10.83 10.55
CA PRO A 6 6.95 -10.61 10.78
C PRO A 6 7.39 -11.07 12.17
N ARG A 7 8.47 -11.85 12.22
CA ARG A 7 9.07 -12.28 13.49
C ARG A 7 9.79 -11.13 14.20
N TYR A 8 10.37 -10.23 13.41
CA TYR A 8 11.01 -9.01 13.91
C TYR A 8 10.50 -7.79 13.13
N THR A 9 10.17 -6.73 13.87
CA THR A 9 9.82 -5.42 13.30
C THR A 9 10.61 -4.36 14.06
N ILE A 10 11.54 -3.69 13.37
CA ILE A 10 12.40 -2.65 13.94
C ILE A 10 12.09 -1.35 13.20
N ILE A 11 11.63 -0.33 13.92
CA ILE A 11 11.26 0.98 13.36
C ILE A 11 11.90 2.03 14.26
N GLU A 12 13.09 2.47 13.90
CA GLU A 12 13.88 3.46 14.65
C GLU A 12 14.97 4.10 13.77
N ASP A 13 15.60 5.15 14.25
CA ASP A 13 16.75 5.77 13.60
C ASP A 13 17.95 4.82 13.63
N GLY A 14 18.60 4.65 12.48
CA GLY A 14 19.75 3.74 12.34
C GLY A 14 19.41 2.26 12.34
N ALA A 15 18.12 1.89 12.20
CA ALA A 15 17.66 0.50 12.22
C ALA A 15 18.40 -0.40 11.20
N ILE A 16 18.80 0.12 10.06
CA ILE A 16 19.51 -0.64 9.03
C ILE A 16 20.82 -1.28 9.54
N LYS A 17 21.46 -0.69 10.53
CA LYS A 17 22.68 -1.23 11.14
C LYS A 17 22.45 -2.54 11.92
N LYS A 18 21.18 -2.84 12.25
CA LYS A 18 20.80 -4.08 12.94
C LYS A 18 20.55 -5.26 11.99
N LEU A 19 20.68 -5.07 10.68
CA LEU A 19 20.38 -6.11 9.70
C LEU A 19 21.19 -7.39 9.94
N GLU A 20 22.51 -7.30 10.10
CA GLU A 20 23.37 -8.46 10.34
C GLU A 20 23.05 -9.18 11.67
N GLU A 21 22.71 -8.41 12.73
CA GLU A 21 22.25 -8.98 13.99
C GLU A 21 20.96 -9.78 13.82
N ILE A 22 20.01 -9.25 13.03
CA ILE A 22 18.74 -9.93 12.76
C ILE A 22 18.96 -11.19 11.91
N LEU A 23 19.80 -11.13 10.88
CA LEU A 23 20.18 -12.30 10.10
C LEU A 23 20.75 -13.41 11.00
N LYS A 24 21.66 -13.05 11.91
CA LYS A 24 22.23 -14.00 12.89
C LYS A 24 21.15 -14.59 13.81
N LYS A 25 20.22 -13.80 14.32
CA LYS A 25 19.10 -14.26 15.17
C LYS A 25 18.14 -15.18 14.41
N LEU A 26 18.00 -15.00 13.10
CA LEU A 26 17.20 -15.83 12.21
C LEU A 26 17.95 -17.06 11.67
N ASN A 27 19.25 -17.18 11.99
CA ASN A 27 20.17 -18.21 11.44
C ASN A 27 20.23 -18.21 9.90
N LEU A 28 20.20 -17.00 9.30
CA LEU A 28 20.35 -16.76 7.87
C LEU A 28 21.78 -16.33 7.58
N LYS A 29 22.47 -17.01 6.66
CA LYS A 29 23.93 -16.89 6.47
C LYS A 29 24.31 -16.37 5.10
N ASN A 30 23.51 -16.65 4.09
CA ASN A 30 23.81 -16.30 2.71
C ASN A 30 22.64 -15.55 2.04
N PRO A 31 22.38 -14.28 2.43
CA PRO A 31 21.32 -13.48 1.86
C PRO A 31 21.71 -12.93 0.48
N LEU A 32 20.71 -12.78 -0.42
CA LEU A 32 20.82 -11.97 -1.63
C LEU A 32 20.06 -10.65 -1.46
N ILE A 33 20.71 -9.53 -1.72
CA ILE A 33 20.08 -8.19 -1.68
C ILE A 33 19.47 -7.85 -3.03
N VAL A 34 18.19 -7.50 -3.04
CA VAL A 34 17.49 -6.91 -4.18
C VAL A 34 17.33 -5.41 -3.92
N THR A 35 17.85 -4.56 -4.82
CA THR A 35 17.83 -3.11 -4.63
C THR A 35 17.62 -2.35 -5.94
N GLY A 36 17.45 -1.04 -5.85
CA GLY A 36 17.42 -0.13 -7.00
C GLY A 36 18.73 0.64 -7.13
N ARG A 37 19.02 1.17 -8.32
CA ARG A 37 20.25 1.92 -8.59
C ARG A 37 20.44 3.11 -7.64
N ASN A 38 19.36 3.82 -7.30
CA ASN A 38 19.39 4.97 -6.37
C ASN A 38 19.49 4.55 -4.89
N THR A 39 19.14 3.30 -4.55
CA THR A 39 19.14 2.79 -3.17
C THR A 39 20.33 1.92 -2.83
N LYS A 40 21.16 1.56 -3.84
CA LYS A 40 22.45 0.86 -3.66
C LYS A 40 23.33 1.48 -2.59
N LYS A 41 23.31 2.80 -2.43
CA LYS A 41 24.09 3.54 -1.41
C LYS A 41 23.79 3.12 0.03
N PHE A 42 22.67 2.46 0.29
CA PHE A 42 22.29 1.91 1.59
C PHE A 42 22.74 0.46 1.78
N CYS A 43 23.15 -0.23 0.71
CA CYS A 43 23.64 -1.61 0.75
C CYS A 43 25.12 -1.65 1.15
N LYS A 44 25.43 -1.31 2.41
CA LYS A 44 26.81 -1.28 2.94
C LYS A 44 27.17 -2.61 3.64
N PHE A 45 26.82 -3.72 3.01
CA PHE A 45 27.01 -5.08 3.52
C PHE A 45 27.85 -5.89 2.52
N SER A 46 28.57 -6.89 3.00
CA SER A 46 29.39 -7.79 2.17
C SER A 46 28.56 -8.96 1.62
N PHE A 47 27.32 -8.68 1.19
CA PHE A 47 26.43 -9.67 0.59
C PHE A 47 26.28 -9.44 -0.91
N ASP A 48 25.96 -10.49 -1.63
CA ASP A 48 25.65 -10.40 -3.05
C ASP A 48 24.42 -9.53 -3.29
N MET A 49 24.41 -8.84 -4.43
CA MET A 49 23.39 -7.86 -4.73
C MET A 49 23.01 -7.91 -6.21
N ILE A 50 21.70 -7.80 -6.46
CA ILE A 50 21.13 -7.70 -7.81
C ILE A 50 20.17 -6.49 -7.88
N TYR A 51 20.09 -5.86 -9.04
CA TYR A 51 19.10 -4.81 -9.26
C TYR A 51 17.73 -5.40 -9.60
N TYR A 52 16.65 -4.78 -9.08
CA TYR A 52 15.29 -5.27 -9.30
C TYR A 52 14.90 -5.32 -10.79
N ASP A 53 15.40 -4.40 -11.61
CA ASP A 53 15.14 -4.35 -13.06
C ASP A 53 15.73 -5.57 -13.78
N GLU A 54 16.85 -6.10 -13.35
CA GLU A 54 17.44 -7.32 -13.89
C GLU A 54 16.58 -8.57 -13.64
N ILE A 55 15.93 -8.64 -12.46
CA ILE A 55 15.02 -9.74 -12.14
C ILE A 55 13.72 -9.66 -12.97
N LEU A 56 13.23 -8.45 -13.22
CA LEU A 56 11.97 -8.24 -13.95
C LEU A 56 12.07 -8.55 -15.44
N THR A 57 13.23 -8.37 -16.02
CA THR A 57 13.51 -8.57 -17.46
C THR A 57 13.96 -9.99 -17.79
N SER A 58 14.31 -10.81 -16.79
CA SER A 58 14.80 -12.17 -16.96
C SER A 58 13.80 -13.22 -16.48
N GLU A 59 13.89 -14.44 -17.04
CA GLU A 59 13.27 -15.61 -16.45
C GLU A 59 14.03 -16.03 -15.19
N ILE A 60 13.30 -16.30 -14.10
CA ILE A 60 13.91 -16.76 -12.85
C ILE A 60 14.29 -18.23 -12.99
N ASN A 61 15.56 -18.49 -13.29
CA ASN A 61 16.13 -19.83 -13.19
C ASN A 61 16.58 -20.08 -11.73
N LYS A 62 15.89 -20.97 -11.04
CA LYS A 62 16.15 -21.27 -9.61
C LYS A 62 17.56 -21.75 -9.33
N GLN A 63 18.23 -22.40 -10.29
CA GLN A 63 19.61 -22.87 -10.14
C GLN A 63 20.61 -21.74 -9.89
N ASN A 64 20.33 -20.55 -10.43
CA ASN A 64 21.17 -19.37 -10.24
C ASN A 64 21.10 -18.78 -8.82
N TYR A 65 20.17 -19.27 -8.00
CA TYR A 65 19.88 -18.73 -6.66
C TYR A 65 19.94 -19.81 -5.57
N ILE A 66 20.38 -21.02 -5.88
CA ILE A 66 20.33 -22.18 -4.97
C ILE A 66 21.18 -22.00 -3.70
N GLU A 67 22.17 -21.14 -3.75
CA GLU A 67 23.06 -20.87 -2.63
C GLU A 67 22.48 -19.92 -1.59
N TYR A 68 21.45 -19.12 -1.95
CA TYR A 68 20.89 -18.13 -1.06
C TYR A 68 19.83 -18.71 -0.14
N ASP A 69 19.88 -18.33 1.14
CA ASP A 69 18.94 -18.78 2.18
C ASP A 69 17.86 -17.76 2.52
N CYS A 70 17.99 -16.51 2.04
CA CYS A 70 16.94 -15.50 2.09
C CYS A 70 17.14 -14.39 1.05
N ILE A 71 16.08 -13.62 0.80
CA ILE A 71 16.12 -12.41 -0.01
C ILE A 71 15.90 -11.20 0.89
N ILE A 72 16.73 -10.16 0.71
CA ILE A 72 16.59 -8.87 1.38
C ILE A 72 16.22 -7.82 0.35
N GLY A 73 15.03 -7.21 0.45
CA GLY A 73 14.66 -6.05 -0.37
C GLY A 73 15.11 -4.76 0.32
N ILE A 74 16.10 -4.05 -0.26
CA ILE A 74 16.54 -2.74 0.26
C ILE A 74 16.14 -1.66 -0.74
N GLY A 75 15.10 -0.88 -0.46
CA GLY A 75 14.69 0.16 -1.39
C GLY A 75 13.26 0.67 -1.22
N GLY A 76 12.75 1.29 -2.27
CA GLY A 76 11.33 1.65 -2.40
C GLY A 76 10.48 0.47 -2.88
N GLY A 77 9.19 0.74 -3.14
CA GLY A 77 8.20 -0.29 -3.46
C GLY A 77 8.65 -1.31 -4.52
N LYS A 78 9.28 -0.88 -5.62
CA LYS A 78 9.74 -1.80 -6.68
C LYS A 78 10.78 -2.80 -6.18
N ALA A 79 11.77 -2.36 -5.41
CA ALA A 79 12.80 -3.25 -4.88
C ALA A 79 12.22 -4.21 -3.83
N ILE A 80 11.36 -3.71 -2.95
CA ILE A 80 10.66 -4.52 -1.93
C ILE A 80 9.78 -5.58 -2.61
N ASP A 81 8.97 -5.18 -3.57
CA ASP A 81 8.01 -6.07 -4.22
C ASP A 81 8.69 -7.11 -5.11
N THR A 82 9.77 -6.71 -5.82
CA THR A 82 10.59 -7.65 -6.60
C THR A 82 11.33 -8.65 -5.70
N GLY A 83 11.88 -8.18 -4.57
CA GLY A 83 12.51 -9.06 -3.58
C GLY A 83 11.52 -10.08 -3.00
N LYS A 84 10.31 -9.63 -2.65
CA LYS A 84 9.22 -10.50 -2.19
C LYS A 84 8.82 -11.53 -3.25
N TYR A 85 8.69 -11.10 -4.51
CA TYR A 85 8.40 -11.98 -5.64
C TYR A 85 9.48 -13.06 -5.83
N LEU A 86 10.76 -12.67 -5.79
CA LEU A 86 11.86 -13.60 -5.93
C LEU A 86 11.89 -14.62 -4.78
N ALA A 87 11.74 -14.16 -3.53
CA ALA A 87 11.66 -15.01 -2.35
C ALA A 87 10.51 -16.04 -2.44
N TYR A 88 9.33 -15.60 -2.87
CA TYR A 88 8.18 -16.48 -3.11
C TYR A 88 8.48 -17.55 -4.18
N LYS A 89 9.10 -17.17 -5.30
CA LYS A 89 9.48 -18.12 -6.36
C LYS A 89 10.51 -19.15 -5.90
N LEU A 90 11.46 -18.73 -5.07
CA LEU A 90 12.51 -19.59 -4.54
C LEU A 90 12.06 -20.39 -3.31
N LYS A 91 10.94 -20.00 -2.67
CA LYS A 91 10.43 -20.56 -1.41
C LYS A 91 11.41 -20.38 -0.24
N ILE A 92 12.04 -19.23 -0.16
CA ILE A 92 12.95 -18.83 0.91
C ILE A 92 12.43 -17.57 1.61
N PRO A 93 12.86 -17.28 2.85
CA PRO A 93 12.44 -16.10 3.59
C PRO A 93 12.70 -14.77 2.87
N PHE A 94 11.84 -13.78 3.16
CA PHE A 94 12.00 -12.41 2.71
C PHE A 94 12.19 -11.45 3.90
N ILE A 95 13.14 -10.52 3.78
CA ILE A 95 13.37 -9.43 4.72
C ILE A 95 13.14 -8.10 4.02
N SER A 96 12.29 -7.26 4.58
CA SER A 96 11.96 -5.93 4.06
C SER A 96 12.80 -4.85 4.75
N VAL A 97 13.55 -4.08 3.96
CA VAL A 97 14.33 -2.91 4.40
C VAL A 97 13.89 -1.69 3.58
N PRO A 98 12.73 -1.10 3.91
CA PRO A 98 12.19 0.02 3.13
C PRO A 98 13.03 1.29 3.32
N THR A 99 13.28 2.00 2.22
CA THR A 99 13.93 3.31 2.22
C THR A 99 12.94 4.45 2.03
N THR A 100 11.67 4.14 1.87
CA THR A 100 10.54 5.08 1.77
C THR A 100 9.27 4.42 2.31
N ALA A 101 8.25 5.22 2.60
CA ALA A 101 6.98 4.80 3.16
C ALA A 101 5.83 5.26 2.24
N SER A 102 5.72 4.67 1.03
CA SER A 102 4.75 5.07 0.01
C SER A 102 3.49 4.21 -0.04
N ASN A 103 3.53 3.00 0.50
CA ASN A 103 2.40 2.07 0.62
C ASN A 103 2.71 0.94 1.61
N ASP A 104 1.71 0.15 1.96
CA ASP A 104 1.82 -0.96 2.91
C ASP A 104 2.57 -2.20 2.37
N GLY A 105 2.92 -2.21 1.08
CA GLY A 105 3.75 -3.24 0.45
C GLY A 105 5.09 -3.49 1.17
N ILE A 106 5.54 -2.53 1.99
CA ILE A 106 6.71 -2.70 2.86
C ILE A 106 6.55 -3.81 3.90
N ALA A 107 5.32 -4.19 4.23
CA ALA A 107 4.98 -5.15 5.27
C ALA A 107 3.94 -6.20 4.84
N SER A 108 3.13 -5.89 3.82
CA SER A 108 2.08 -6.78 3.37
C SER A 108 2.62 -8.01 2.63
N PRO A 109 1.90 -9.15 2.69
CA PRO A 109 2.22 -10.32 1.88
C PRO A 109 1.85 -10.18 0.40
N ILE A 110 1.26 -9.04 0.00
CA ILE A 110 0.82 -8.84 -1.39
C ILE A 110 2.02 -8.56 -2.30
N VAL A 111 2.04 -9.21 -3.44
CA VAL A 111 2.95 -8.95 -4.56
C VAL A 111 2.16 -8.31 -5.70
N SER A 112 2.49 -7.08 -6.06
CA SER A 112 1.77 -6.27 -7.05
C SER A 112 2.57 -6.02 -8.35
N ILE A 113 3.85 -6.40 -8.38
CA ILE A 113 4.75 -6.21 -9.50
C ILE A 113 4.37 -7.03 -10.74
N ARG A 114 3.53 -8.05 -10.58
CA ARG A 114 2.92 -8.86 -11.62
C ARG A 114 1.40 -8.76 -11.52
N GLN A 115 0.72 -8.67 -12.65
CA GLN A 115 -0.73 -8.69 -12.70
C GLN A 115 -1.24 -10.08 -13.11
N PRO A 116 -2.29 -10.57 -12.48
CA PRO A 116 -2.94 -10.01 -11.28
C PRO A 116 -2.02 -10.11 -10.03
N SER A 117 -2.18 -9.15 -9.08
CA SER A 117 -1.51 -9.23 -7.78
C SER A 117 -1.92 -10.50 -7.03
N PHE A 118 -1.00 -11.07 -6.25
CA PHE A 118 -1.26 -12.31 -5.52
C PHE A 118 -0.71 -12.26 -4.09
N MET A 119 -1.15 -13.20 -3.26
CA MET A 119 -0.67 -13.36 -1.88
C MET A 119 0.58 -14.23 -1.87
N ALA A 120 1.67 -13.69 -1.30
CA ALA A 120 2.88 -14.43 -0.92
C ALA A 120 2.93 -14.56 0.61
N ASP A 121 4.10 -14.86 1.17
CA ASP A 121 4.32 -14.82 2.62
C ASP A 121 4.61 -13.38 3.08
N ALA A 122 4.21 -13.05 4.31
CA ALA A 122 4.62 -11.81 4.95
C ALA A 122 6.15 -11.80 5.15
N PRO A 123 6.79 -10.62 5.13
CA PRO A 123 8.22 -10.53 5.42
C PRO A 123 8.54 -11.18 6.78
N MET A 124 9.60 -11.99 6.82
CA MET A 124 10.07 -12.60 8.07
C MET A 124 10.59 -11.54 9.05
N ALA A 125 11.20 -10.47 8.52
CA ALA A 125 11.56 -9.30 9.29
C ALA A 125 11.35 -8.02 8.49
N ILE A 126 11.06 -6.92 9.22
CA ILE A 126 10.96 -5.56 8.69
C ILE A 126 11.95 -4.69 9.45
N ILE A 127 12.84 -4.02 8.72
CA ILE A 127 13.87 -3.14 9.29
C ILE A 127 13.71 -1.77 8.65
N ALA A 128 12.91 -0.92 9.24
CA ALA A 128 12.57 0.41 8.75
C ALA A 128 13.42 1.49 9.47
N ASP A 129 14.43 1.97 8.79
CA ASP A 129 15.28 3.05 9.28
C ASP A 129 14.59 4.40 9.07
N THR A 130 14.12 4.98 10.18
CA THR A 130 13.32 6.21 10.15
C THR A 130 14.13 7.42 9.70
N GLU A 131 15.44 7.44 9.91
CA GLU A 131 16.33 8.49 9.42
C GLU A 131 16.47 8.44 7.89
N ILE A 132 16.56 7.25 7.30
CA ILE A 132 16.58 7.07 5.84
C ILE A 132 15.23 7.47 5.25
N ILE A 133 14.14 6.97 5.81
CA ILE A 133 12.78 7.23 5.32
C ILE A 133 12.44 8.72 5.40
N LYS A 134 12.83 9.41 6.47
CA LYS A 134 12.64 10.86 6.63
C LYS A 134 13.28 11.66 5.49
N LYS A 135 14.39 11.18 4.93
CA LYS A 135 15.14 11.82 3.83
C LYS A 135 14.61 11.45 2.44
N SER A 136 13.60 10.56 2.36
CA SER A 136 13.00 10.19 1.08
C SER A 136 12.15 11.34 0.51
N PRO A 137 11.86 11.33 -0.81
CA PRO A 137 11.01 12.35 -1.42
C PRO A 137 9.67 12.49 -0.69
N LYS A 138 9.31 13.71 -0.29
CA LYS A 138 8.08 13.99 0.47
C LYS A 138 6.82 13.46 -0.20
N ARG A 139 6.76 13.51 -1.55
CA ARG A 139 5.65 12.96 -2.33
C ARG A 139 5.40 11.47 -2.06
N LEU A 140 6.46 10.68 -1.82
CA LEU A 140 6.31 9.26 -1.48
C LEU A 140 5.70 9.08 -0.09
N LEU A 141 6.03 9.95 0.87
CA LEU A 141 5.41 9.94 2.19
C LEU A 141 3.94 10.41 2.12
N SER A 142 3.63 11.39 1.27
CA SER A 142 2.25 11.83 1.03
C SER A 142 1.42 10.71 0.38
N ALA A 143 2.00 9.96 -0.57
CA ALA A 143 1.34 8.79 -1.16
C ALA A 143 1.05 7.72 -0.10
N GLY A 144 1.98 7.48 0.84
CA GLY A 144 1.74 6.57 1.96
C GLY A 144 0.56 6.97 2.84
N MET A 145 0.30 8.26 3.00
CA MET A 145 -0.92 8.72 3.69
C MET A 145 -2.18 8.33 2.92
N GLY A 146 -2.17 8.51 1.59
CA GLY A 146 -3.29 8.12 0.73
C GLY A 146 -3.57 6.62 0.79
N ASP A 147 -2.52 5.80 0.88
CA ASP A 147 -2.64 4.36 1.06
C ASP A 147 -3.25 4.00 2.43
N ILE A 148 -2.83 4.64 3.52
CA ILE A 148 -3.36 4.36 4.87
C ILE A 148 -4.82 4.83 5.05
N VAL A 149 -5.21 5.99 4.51
CA VAL A 149 -6.60 6.44 4.67
C VAL A 149 -7.58 5.50 3.98
N SER A 150 -7.15 4.78 2.95
CA SER A 150 -7.94 3.79 2.23
C SER A 150 -8.46 2.66 3.14
N ASN A 151 -7.73 2.32 4.20
CA ASN A 151 -8.16 1.31 5.16
C ASN A 151 -9.51 1.62 5.81
N ILE A 152 -9.89 2.89 5.88
CA ILE A 152 -11.20 3.30 6.43
C ILE A 152 -12.34 2.78 5.53
N THR A 153 -12.27 3.08 4.23
CA THR A 153 -13.28 2.67 3.25
C THR A 153 -13.19 1.18 2.95
N ALA A 154 -11.98 0.62 2.86
CA ALA A 154 -11.78 -0.81 2.68
C ALA A 154 -12.47 -1.66 3.76
N VAL A 155 -12.36 -1.26 5.03
CA VAL A 155 -13.04 -1.95 6.14
C VAL A 155 -14.55 -1.75 6.10
N LEU A 156 -15.04 -0.58 5.69
CA LEU A 156 -16.48 -0.33 5.53
C LEU A 156 -17.05 -1.19 4.39
N ASP A 157 -16.37 -1.27 3.28
CA ASP A 157 -16.71 -2.12 2.13
C ASP A 157 -16.70 -3.61 2.51
N TRP A 158 -15.69 -4.05 3.25
CA TRP A 158 -15.60 -5.44 3.68
C TRP A 158 -16.75 -5.82 4.61
N LYS A 159 -17.11 -4.92 5.55
CA LYS A 159 -18.27 -5.12 6.42
C LYS A 159 -19.59 -5.15 5.62
N LEU A 160 -19.69 -4.29 4.59
CA LEU A 160 -20.84 -4.28 3.67
C LEU A 160 -20.94 -5.61 2.91
N ALA A 161 -19.85 -6.09 2.34
CA ALA A 161 -19.79 -7.36 1.62
C ALA A 161 -20.12 -8.55 2.53
N HIS A 162 -19.67 -8.53 3.77
CA HIS A 162 -20.06 -9.55 4.76
C HIS A 162 -21.57 -9.53 5.01
N LYS A 163 -22.15 -8.34 5.20
CA LYS A 163 -23.59 -8.20 5.49
C LYS A 163 -24.46 -8.56 4.28
N GLU A 164 -24.10 -8.12 3.08
CA GLU A 164 -24.97 -8.25 1.90
C GLU A 164 -24.71 -9.50 1.07
N LYS A 165 -23.50 -10.07 1.13
CA LYS A 165 -23.07 -11.22 0.30
C LYS A 165 -22.55 -12.40 1.13
N GLY A 166 -22.53 -12.31 2.46
CA GLY A 166 -22.01 -13.37 3.32
C GLY A 166 -20.49 -13.59 3.20
N GLU A 167 -19.75 -12.61 2.69
CA GLU A 167 -18.31 -12.74 2.52
C GLU A 167 -17.62 -12.97 3.88
N LYS A 168 -16.58 -13.79 3.90
CA LYS A 168 -15.81 -14.05 5.12
C LYS A 168 -15.22 -12.74 5.66
N TYR A 169 -15.41 -12.47 6.94
CA TYR A 169 -14.98 -11.25 7.62
C TYR A 169 -14.15 -11.56 8.86
N SER A 170 -13.06 -10.84 9.05
CA SER A 170 -12.24 -10.92 10.27
C SER A 170 -12.38 -9.61 11.04
N GLU A 171 -13.17 -9.63 12.10
CA GLU A 171 -13.44 -8.44 12.91
C GLU A 171 -12.15 -7.88 13.53
N SER A 172 -11.29 -8.75 14.06
CA SER A 172 -10.00 -8.32 14.66
C SER A 172 -9.10 -7.62 13.66
N SER A 173 -8.96 -8.16 12.44
CA SER A 173 -8.17 -7.52 11.38
C SER A 173 -8.78 -6.19 10.93
N ALA A 174 -10.10 -6.14 10.78
CA ALA A 174 -10.82 -4.93 10.39
C ALA A 174 -10.69 -3.81 11.44
N ILE A 175 -10.86 -4.14 12.73
CA ILE A 175 -10.68 -3.18 13.84
C ILE A 175 -9.24 -2.66 13.84
N PHE A 176 -8.25 -3.56 13.73
CA PHE A 176 -6.84 -3.20 13.75
C PHE A 176 -6.49 -2.26 12.61
N SER A 177 -6.85 -2.60 11.37
CA SER A 177 -6.62 -1.78 10.17
C SER A 177 -7.27 -0.39 10.28
N LYS A 178 -8.56 -0.36 10.63
CA LYS A 178 -9.31 0.90 10.77
C LYS A 178 -8.78 1.78 11.89
N THR A 179 -8.37 1.20 13.02
CA THR A 179 -7.82 1.95 14.15
C THR A 179 -6.53 2.64 13.79
N ILE A 180 -5.61 1.94 13.14
CA ILE A 180 -4.33 2.49 12.67
C ILE A 180 -4.54 3.69 11.75
N ALA A 181 -5.45 3.58 10.78
CA ALA A 181 -5.76 4.67 9.86
C ALA A 181 -6.34 5.89 10.61
N LYS A 182 -7.28 5.67 11.54
CA LYS A 182 -7.85 6.73 12.38
C LYS A 182 -6.80 7.44 13.24
N GLU A 183 -5.92 6.68 13.87
CA GLU A 183 -4.83 7.24 14.69
C GLU A 183 -3.89 8.13 13.87
N LEU A 184 -3.53 7.69 12.64
CA LEU A 184 -2.69 8.50 11.76
C LEU A 184 -3.41 9.76 11.30
N ILE A 185 -4.70 9.67 10.90
CA ILE A 185 -5.52 10.83 10.54
C ILE A 185 -5.58 11.83 11.70
N ASN A 186 -5.87 11.35 12.92
CA ASN A 186 -5.94 12.20 14.10
C ASN A 186 -4.59 12.87 14.40
N TYR A 187 -3.49 12.12 14.32
CA TYR A 187 -2.15 12.68 14.47
C TYR A 187 -1.88 13.77 13.43
N VAL A 188 -2.15 13.48 12.15
CA VAL A 188 -1.94 14.45 11.07
C VAL A 188 -2.75 15.72 11.31
N LEU A 189 -4.02 15.61 11.66
CA LEU A 189 -4.89 16.80 11.84
C LEU A 189 -4.49 17.64 13.06
N ASN A 190 -3.98 17.05 14.15
CA ASN A 190 -3.80 17.71 15.44
C ASN A 190 -2.33 17.97 15.82
N SER A 191 -1.33 17.64 14.98
CA SER A 191 0.09 17.82 15.29
C SER A 191 0.81 18.75 14.31
N ASN A 192 2.05 19.07 14.63
CA ASN A 192 3.00 19.81 13.76
C ASN A 192 3.74 18.92 12.74
N LEU A 193 3.40 17.64 12.65
CA LEU A 193 3.99 16.65 11.75
C LEU A 193 5.47 16.31 12.01
N SER A 194 6.06 16.68 13.14
CA SER A 194 7.49 16.43 13.43
C SER A 194 7.87 14.95 13.37
N GLU A 195 6.97 14.06 13.80
CA GLU A 195 7.16 12.60 13.79
C GLU A 195 6.36 11.89 12.68
N TYR A 196 5.85 12.63 11.70
CA TYR A 196 4.95 12.08 10.67
C TYR A 196 5.53 10.84 9.97
N HIS A 197 6.81 10.90 9.55
CA HIS A 197 7.47 9.78 8.89
C HIS A 197 7.49 8.49 9.74
N SER A 198 7.76 8.61 11.04
CA SER A 198 7.77 7.47 11.97
C SER A 198 6.35 6.92 12.21
N LYS A 199 5.37 7.80 12.41
CA LYS A 199 3.95 7.41 12.57
C LYS A 199 3.41 6.74 11.31
N LEU A 200 3.76 7.28 10.13
CA LEU A 200 3.36 6.71 8.84
C LEU A 200 3.93 5.30 8.65
N VAL A 201 5.23 5.10 8.90
CA VAL A 201 5.86 3.76 8.80
C VAL A 201 5.15 2.76 9.70
N LYS A 202 4.88 3.12 10.97
CA LYS A 202 4.15 2.26 11.92
C LYS A 202 2.76 1.91 11.41
N ALA A 203 2.06 2.89 10.79
CA ALA A 203 0.74 2.68 10.22
C ALA A 203 0.78 1.73 9.02
N LEU A 204 1.71 1.93 8.07
CA LEU A 204 1.87 1.06 6.89
C LEU A 204 2.26 -0.37 7.29
N VAL A 205 3.15 -0.53 8.27
CA VAL A 205 3.50 -1.84 8.81
C VAL A 205 2.28 -2.51 9.43
N GLY A 206 1.51 -1.77 10.22
CA GLY A 206 0.28 -2.28 10.81
C GLY A 206 -0.78 -2.67 9.77
N SER A 207 -0.92 -1.90 8.68
CA SER A 207 -1.80 -2.23 7.54
C SER A 207 -1.38 -3.57 6.91
N GLY A 208 -0.10 -3.74 6.60
CA GLY A 208 0.41 -5.00 6.04
C GLY A 208 0.21 -6.20 6.98
N ILE A 209 0.36 -6.01 8.30
CA ILE A 209 0.06 -7.05 9.30
C ILE A 209 -1.44 -7.38 9.33
N ALA A 210 -2.33 -6.38 9.19
CA ALA A 210 -3.78 -6.62 9.13
C ALA A 210 -4.14 -7.51 7.92
N ILE A 211 -3.51 -7.27 6.76
CA ILE A 211 -3.66 -8.11 5.56
C ILE A 211 -3.21 -9.55 5.85
N ALA A 212 -2.06 -9.72 6.50
CA ALA A 212 -1.53 -11.03 6.86
C ALA A 212 -2.47 -11.78 7.86
N ILE A 213 -3.01 -11.09 8.86
CA ILE A 213 -3.98 -11.66 9.81
C ILE A 213 -5.26 -12.10 9.11
N ALA A 214 -5.77 -11.31 8.18
CA ALA A 214 -6.98 -11.63 7.43
C ALA A 214 -6.76 -12.74 6.39
N ASN A 215 -5.52 -12.97 5.98
CA ASN A 215 -5.15 -13.72 4.77
C ASN A 215 -5.96 -13.24 3.54
N SER A 216 -6.11 -11.92 3.45
CA SER A 216 -6.91 -11.23 2.43
C SER A 216 -6.51 -9.76 2.39
N SER A 217 -6.54 -9.14 1.21
CA SER A 217 -6.31 -7.69 1.08
C SER A 217 -7.49 -6.83 1.56
N ARG A 218 -8.61 -7.42 1.94
CA ARG A 218 -9.83 -6.72 2.36
C ARG A 218 -9.64 -5.66 3.46
N PRO A 219 -8.77 -5.84 4.46
CA PRO A 219 -8.54 -4.81 5.49
C PRO A 219 -7.99 -3.49 4.97
N ALA A 220 -7.34 -3.50 3.80
CA ALA A 220 -6.63 -2.35 3.25
C ALA A 220 -7.01 -2.05 1.78
N SER A 221 -7.93 -2.81 1.17
CA SER A 221 -8.27 -2.64 -0.24
C SER A 221 -9.78 -2.83 -0.44
N GLY A 222 -10.46 -1.77 -0.83
CA GLY A 222 -11.89 -1.70 -1.11
C GLY A 222 -12.19 -1.02 -2.46
N SER A 223 -13.25 -0.25 -2.50
CA SER A 223 -13.70 0.50 -3.67
C SER A 223 -12.71 1.57 -4.15
N GLU A 224 -11.97 2.19 -3.24
CA GLU A 224 -10.91 3.15 -3.55
C GLU A 224 -9.76 2.51 -4.34
N HIS A 225 -9.43 1.26 -4.04
CA HIS A 225 -8.43 0.50 -4.82
C HIS A 225 -8.99 0.05 -6.17
N LEU A 226 -10.28 -0.29 -6.25
CA LEU A 226 -10.91 -0.56 -7.55
C LEU A 226 -10.85 0.67 -8.46
N PHE A 227 -11.07 1.86 -7.89
CA PHE A 227 -10.91 3.13 -8.61
C PHE A 227 -9.45 3.35 -9.06
N SER A 228 -8.46 3.14 -8.17
CA SER A 228 -7.05 3.25 -8.52
C SER A 228 -6.66 2.32 -9.68
N HIS A 229 -7.08 1.05 -9.63
CA HIS A 229 -6.83 0.10 -10.71
C HIS A 229 -7.58 0.43 -12.00
N ALA A 230 -8.77 1.06 -11.90
CA ALA A 230 -9.47 1.58 -13.08
C ALA A 230 -8.68 2.71 -13.74
N LEU A 231 -8.08 3.62 -12.96
CA LEU A 231 -7.19 4.66 -13.48
C LEU A 231 -5.95 4.07 -14.16
N ASP A 232 -5.30 3.08 -13.54
CA ASP A 232 -4.14 2.41 -14.15
C ASP A 232 -4.51 1.74 -15.48
N LYS A 233 -5.67 1.08 -15.55
CA LYS A 233 -6.19 0.47 -16.78
C LYS A 233 -6.44 1.51 -17.88
N LEU A 234 -7.12 2.62 -17.56
CA LEU A 234 -7.40 3.69 -18.53
C LEU A 234 -6.11 4.40 -18.96
N LYS A 235 -5.16 4.57 -18.04
CA LYS A 235 -3.84 5.11 -18.36
C LYS A 235 -3.12 4.26 -19.40
N GLU A 236 -3.16 2.94 -19.29
CA GLU A 236 -2.58 2.01 -20.26
C GLU A 236 -3.38 2.04 -21.58
N GLU A 237 -4.70 1.94 -21.51
CA GLU A 237 -5.61 1.89 -22.67
C GLU A 237 -5.52 3.15 -23.55
N TYR A 238 -5.45 4.33 -22.92
CA TYR A 238 -5.35 5.62 -23.62
C TYR A 238 -3.92 6.14 -23.76
N SER A 239 -2.91 5.36 -23.35
CA SER A 239 -1.49 5.74 -23.38
C SER A 239 -1.21 7.09 -22.72
N LEU A 240 -1.82 7.35 -21.56
CA LEU A 240 -1.71 8.63 -20.86
C LEU A 240 -0.34 8.77 -20.17
N GLU A 241 0.35 9.87 -20.40
CA GLU A 241 1.63 10.21 -19.74
C GLU A 241 1.39 10.85 -18.36
N VAL A 242 0.69 10.15 -17.46
CA VAL A 242 0.43 10.62 -16.10
C VAL A 242 1.35 9.91 -15.11
N ASN A 243 2.05 10.68 -14.28
CA ASN A 243 2.93 10.16 -13.23
C ASN A 243 2.25 10.25 -11.86
N SER A 244 1.15 9.51 -11.68
CA SER A 244 0.49 9.37 -10.37
C SER A 244 1.01 8.15 -9.62
N LEU A 245 1.07 8.24 -8.30
CA LEU A 245 1.42 7.13 -7.42
C LEU A 245 0.16 6.40 -6.95
N HIS A 246 0.26 5.10 -6.71
CA HIS A 246 -0.84 4.27 -6.24
C HIS A 246 -1.56 4.88 -5.01
N GLY A 247 -0.80 5.25 -3.96
CA GLY A 247 -1.40 5.86 -2.78
C GLY A 247 -2.06 7.22 -3.04
N GLU A 248 -1.58 8.00 -4.02
CA GLU A 248 -2.24 9.25 -4.43
C GLU A 248 -3.62 8.96 -5.04
N GLN A 249 -3.70 7.95 -5.91
CA GLN A 249 -4.97 7.50 -6.53
C GLN A 249 -5.92 6.94 -5.46
N CYS A 250 -5.43 6.10 -4.54
CA CYS A 250 -6.21 5.55 -3.43
C CYS A 250 -6.73 6.65 -2.51
N GLY A 251 -5.92 7.68 -2.23
CA GLY A 251 -6.33 8.83 -1.41
C GLY A 251 -7.53 9.57 -2.01
N ILE A 252 -7.51 9.88 -3.29
CA ILE A 252 -8.63 10.49 -4.01
C ILE A 252 -9.84 9.56 -4.04
N GLY A 253 -9.64 8.29 -4.36
CA GLY A 253 -10.70 7.29 -4.28
C GLY A 253 -11.35 7.26 -2.90
N THR A 254 -10.55 7.32 -1.83
CA THR A 254 -11.05 7.30 -0.45
C THR A 254 -11.93 8.51 -0.12
N ILE A 255 -11.61 9.71 -0.63
CA ILE A 255 -12.47 10.90 -0.45
C ILE A 255 -13.87 10.60 -1.00
N MET A 256 -13.98 10.13 -2.23
CA MET A 256 -15.24 9.84 -2.90
C MET A 256 -16.00 8.66 -2.26
N MET A 257 -15.31 7.57 -1.96
CA MET A 257 -15.94 6.37 -1.40
C MET A 257 -16.41 6.59 0.05
N SER A 258 -15.68 7.37 0.85
CA SER A 258 -16.13 7.73 2.21
C SER A 258 -17.40 8.58 2.17
N TYR A 259 -17.56 9.47 1.20
CA TYR A 259 -18.78 10.22 0.99
C TYR A 259 -20.00 9.33 0.64
N LEU A 260 -19.81 8.31 -0.21
CA LEU A 260 -20.86 7.32 -0.47
C LEU A 260 -21.27 6.58 0.82
N HIS A 261 -20.32 6.16 1.63
CA HIS A 261 -20.59 5.52 2.92
C HIS A 261 -21.31 6.47 3.91
N GLU A 262 -20.99 7.77 3.90
CA GLU A 262 -21.70 8.77 4.72
C GLU A 262 -23.17 8.91 4.33
N LYS A 263 -23.47 8.89 3.03
CA LYS A 263 -24.87 8.95 2.53
C LYS A 263 -25.71 7.78 3.04
N GLU A 264 -25.10 6.61 3.22
CA GLU A 264 -25.79 5.43 3.74
C GLU A 264 -25.80 5.37 5.28
N ASN A 265 -24.84 6.01 5.95
CA ASN A 265 -24.69 5.96 7.39
C ASN A 265 -24.35 7.33 7.99
N LYS A 266 -25.35 8.00 8.53
CA LYS A 266 -25.22 9.33 9.16
C LYS A 266 -24.20 9.38 10.30
N ASN A 267 -23.88 8.26 10.95
CA ASN A 267 -22.83 8.21 11.98
C ASN A 267 -21.42 8.43 11.43
N LEU A 268 -21.26 8.44 10.10
CA LEU A 268 -19.99 8.71 9.41
C LEU A 268 -19.90 10.16 8.91
N SER A 269 -20.89 11.00 9.20
CA SER A 269 -20.94 12.39 8.73
C SER A 269 -19.63 13.15 8.96
N GLY A 270 -19.12 13.81 7.92
CA GLY A 270 -17.87 14.57 7.92
C GLY A 270 -16.59 13.69 7.80
N LEU A 271 -16.71 12.40 7.52
CA LEU A 271 -15.57 11.50 7.35
C LEU A 271 -14.74 11.88 6.12
N HIS A 272 -15.41 12.12 4.96
CA HIS A 272 -14.73 12.47 3.71
C HIS A 272 -13.94 13.77 3.86
N GLU A 273 -14.52 14.79 4.54
CA GLU A 273 -13.83 16.05 4.79
C GLU A 273 -12.59 15.87 5.69
N LYS A 274 -12.69 15.06 6.75
CA LYS A 274 -11.54 14.73 7.60
C LYS A 274 -10.42 14.06 6.81
N ILE A 275 -10.77 13.13 5.94
CA ILE A 275 -9.82 12.44 5.04
C ILE A 275 -9.17 13.46 4.11
N LYS A 276 -9.98 14.27 3.41
CA LYS A 276 -9.51 15.32 2.50
C LYS A 276 -8.59 16.32 3.18
N MET A 277 -8.95 16.79 4.38
CA MET A 277 -8.12 17.69 5.18
C MET A 277 -6.79 17.04 5.59
N SER A 278 -6.81 15.77 5.98
CA SER A 278 -5.59 15.05 6.37
C SER A 278 -4.63 14.86 5.19
N LEU A 279 -5.16 14.56 3.99
CA LEU A 279 -4.38 14.46 2.75
C LEU A 279 -3.77 15.82 2.37
N LYS A 280 -4.57 16.90 2.38
CA LYS A 280 -4.08 18.26 2.13
C LYS A 280 -2.94 18.65 3.07
N LYS A 281 -3.06 18.32 4.36
CA LYS A 281 -2.07 18.70 5.38
C LYS A 281 -0.69 18.07 5.16
N VAL A 282 -0.63 16.93 4.46
CA VAL A 282 0.62 16.28 4.07
C VAL A 282 0.99 16.52 2.59
N ASN A 283 0.32 17.45 1.92
CA ASN A 283 0.49 17.77 0.50
C ASN A 283 0.26 16.57 -0.44
N ALA A 284 -0.68 15.69 -0.12
CA ALA A 284 -1.18 14.68 -1.04
C ALA A 284 -2.25 15.27 -1.97
N PRO A 285 -2.37 14.80 -3.22
CA PRO A 285 -3.43 15.25 -4.14
C PRO A 285 -4.81 14.99 -3.56
N THR A 286 -5.73 15.93 -3.79
CA THR A 286 -7.15 15.85 -3.38
C THR A 286 -8.11 16.18 -4.52
N THR A 287 -7.58 16.50 -5.70
CA THR A 287 -8.35 16.78 -6.91
C THR A 287 -7.78 16.02 -8.13
N ALA A 288 -8.61 15.85 -9.15
CA ALA A 288 -8.22 15.26 -10.44
C ALA A 288 -7.02 15.99 -11.04
N LYS A 289 -7.06 17.32 -11.03
CA LYS A 289 -6.00 18.18 -11.55
C LYS A 289 -4.66 17.98 -10.81
N GLU A 290 -4.69 17.91 -9.48
CA GLU A 290 -3.49 17.66 -8.67
C GLU A 290 -2.93 16.25 -8.90
N LEU A 291 -3.80 15.26 -9.21
CA LEU A 291 -3.40 13.90 -9.56
C LEU A 291 -2.85 13.81 -10.99
N GLY A 292 -3.17 14.77 -11.85
CA GLY A 292 -2.72 14.86 -13.23
C GLY A 292 -3.64 14.19 -14.25
N PHE A 293 -4.91 13.90 -13.88
CA PHE A 293 -5.91 13.35 -14.79
C PHE A 293 -6.98 14.37 -15.14
N ASP A 294 -7.49 14.26 -16.36
CA ASP A 294 -8.67 15.01 -16.78
C ASP A 294 -9.93 14.50 -16.06
N GLU A 295 -10.91 15.38 -15.87
CA GLU A 295 -12.17 15.07 -15.20
C GLU A 295 -12.90 13.87 -15.84
N ASP A 296 -12.92 13.78 -17.16
CA ASP A 296 -13.58 12.70 -17.87
C ASP A 296 -12.95 11.33 -17.60
N ILE A 297 -11.63 11.27 -17.38
CA ILE A 297 -10.93 10.03 -16.97
C ILE A 297 -11.31 9.62 -15.55
N ILE A 298 -11.45 10.57 -14.62
CA ILE A 298 -11.94 10.30 -13.25
C ILE A 298 -13.35 9.73 -13.29
N ILE A 299 -14.25 10.35 -14.09
CA ILE A 299 -15.64 9.92 -14.24
C ILE A 299 -15.70 8.52 -14.85
N GLU A 300 -14.89 8.26 -15.86
CA GLU A 300 -14.84 6.96 -16.52
C GLU A 300 -14.29 5.89 -15.56
N ALA A 301 -13.20 6.17 -14.85
CA ALA A 301 -12.65 5.28 -13.85
C ALA A 301 -13.67 4.89 -12.77
N LEU A 302 -14.44 5.87 -12.25
CA LEU A 302 -15.54 5.60 -11.31
C LEU A 302 -16.63 4.70 -11.90
N SER A 303 -16.97 4.89 -13.18
CA SER A 303 -18.03 4.14 -13.85
C SER A 303 -17.66 2.67 -14.10
N ILE A 304 -16.35 2.36 -14.28
CA ILE A 304 -15.87 1.00 -14.54
C ILE A 304 -15.25 0.31 -13.32
N ALA A 305 -15.01 1.04 -12.23
CA ALA A 305 -14.31 0.54 -11.04
C ALA A 305 -14.89 -0.79 -10.51
N HIS A 306 -16.21 -0.92 -10.46
CA HIS A 306 -16.89 -2.13 -10.00
C HIS A 306 -16.58 -3.39 -10.85
N LYS A 307 -16.11 -3.23 -12.10
CA LYS A 307 -15.77 -4.32 -13.04
C LYS A 307 -14.31 -4.77 -12.94
N ILE A 308 -13.48 -4.05 -12.19
CA ILE A 308 -12.03 -4.31 -12.11
C ILE A 308 -11.73 -5.65 -11.46
N ARG A 309 -12.50 -6.01 -10.44
CA ARG A 309 -12.36 -7.29 -9.73
C ARG A 309 -13.74 -7.74 -9.23
N ASP A 310 -13.93 -9.04 -9.10
CA ASP A 310 -15.09 -9.60 -8.41
C ASP A 310 -14.96 -9.31 -6.90
N ARG A 311 -15.44 -8.12 -6.51
CA ARG A 311 -15.36 -7.62 -5.13
C ARG A 311 -16.55 -6.71 -4.82
N TRP A 312 -17.42 -7.16 -3.91
CA TRP A 312 -18.54 -6.36 -3.47
C TRP A 312 -18.09 -5.19 -2.59
N THR A 313 -18.52 -3.99 -2.93
CA THR A 313 -18.14 -2.74 -2.26
C THR A 313 -19.33 -1.77 -2.27
N ILE A 314 -19.14 -0.55 -1.75
CA ILE A 314 -20.14 0.53 -1.82
C ILE A 314 -20.55 0.89 -3.26
N LEU A 315 -19.72 0.56 -4.24
CA LEU A 315 -20.04 0.77 -5.66
C LEU A 315 -21.11 -0.21 -6.18
N ARG A 316 -21.36 -1.33 -5.50
CA ARG A 316 -22.35 -2.36 -5.88
C ARG A 316 -22.28 -2.74 -7.37
N ASP A 317 -23.36 -2.53 -8.11
CA ASP A 317 -23.46 -2.83 -9.55
C ASP A 317 -22.88 -1.70 -10.43
N GLY A 318 -22.26 -0.68 -9.83
CA GLY A 318 -21.56 0.41 -10.49
C GLY A 318 -22.32 1.74 -10.48
N LEU A 319 -21.64 2.76 -10.95
CA LEU A 319 -22.18 4.12 -11.11
C LEU A 319 -22.34 4.42 -12.60
N SER A 320 -23.47 5.04 -12.98
CA SER A 320 -23.56 5.68 -14.27
C SER A 320 -22.59 6.86 -14.40
N ARG A 321 -22.22 7.26 -15.61
CA ARG A 321 -21.36 8.46 -15.80
C ARG A 321 -21.93 9.73 -15.15
N LYS A 322 -23.26 9.88 -15.07
CA LYS A 322 -23.93 11.01 -14.42
C LYS A 322 -23.75 10.95 -12.91
N GLU A 323 -23.90 9.78 -12.30
CA GLU A 323 -23.70 9.60 -10.85
C GLU A 323 -22.22 9.75 -10.48
N ALA A 324 -21.30 9.23 -11.30
CA ALA A 324 -19.86 9.38 -11.14
C ALA A 324 -19.43 10.85 -11.17
N ARG A 325 -19.93 11.63 -12.16
CA ARG A 325 -19.68 13.08 -12.23
C ARG A 325 -20.18 13.79 -10.98
N ARG A 326 -21.44 13.55 -10.61
CA ARG A 326 -22.04 14.14 -9.43
C ARG A 326 -21.26 13.83 -8.15
N LEU A 327 -20.80 12.60 -7.99
CA LEU A 327 -19.97 12.19 -6.84
C LEU A 327 -18.65 12.97 -6.80
N ALA A 328 -17.97 13.10 -7.92
CA ALA A 328 -16.69 13.81 -8.02
C ALA A 328 -16.86 15.32 -7.76
N GLU A 329 -17.95 15.95 -8.27
CA GLU A 329 -18.33 17.35 -8.00
C GLU A 329 -18.67 17.56 -6.51
N GLU A 330 -19.58 16.76 -5.93
CA GLU A 330 -20.02 16.89 -4.53
C GLU A 330 -18.87 16.69 -3.53
N THR A 331 -17.82 15.96 -3.89
CA THR A 331 -16.63 15.78 -3.05
C THR A 331 -15.51 16.79 -3.39
N GLY A 332 -15.72 17.64 -4.42
CA GLY A 332 -14.73 18.60 -4.91
C GLY A 332 -13.43 17.92 -5.34
N VAL A 333 -13.55 16.77 -6.00
CA VAL A 333 -12.44 16.08 -6.70
C VAL A 333 -12.30 16.63 -8.12
N ILE A 334 -13.41 17.03 -8.72
CA ILE A 334 -13.49 17.82 -9.96
C ILE A 334 -14.20 19.12 -9.71
#